data_b344c119fdfbbf043ce6ef27f2d17c6c
#
_entry.id   b344c119fdfbbf043ce6ef27f2d17c6c
#
_cell.length_a   1.000
_cell.length_b   1.000
_cell.length_c   1.000
_cell.angle_alpha   90.00
_cell.angle_beta   90.00
_cell.angle_gamma   90.00
#
_symmetry.space_group_name_H-M   'P 1'
#
loop_
_entity.id
_entity.type
_entity.pdbx_description
1 polymer ?
#
loop_
_entity_poly.entity_id
_entity_poly.type
_entity_poly.pdbx_seq_one_letter_code
_entity_poly.pdbx_strand_id
1 'polypeptide(L)'
;MVGYGDMRFTDPSVKIGTNPRVRKWLAERVGEENPEVLMVTGDMPYAGAREEDWQVYRKETASWNPKKVLVLPTIGNHEVRGGVQKGIANYLANYPGLKGHRYYSVLMGSVEVISLDMTSPTGGTSPQATWFAAQLDHLPKQVEFLFILYHTPWVVDQQSQLFTNLPSKEALTLRHLMEIHLHKMHAKVIVLTGHIHNYERFERNGVEYLISGGGGAEPYPLLFRGSADLYRDTEFPVYHYLTLDYAKGNLHAVMWKVKDPDAETLSVEKKDEFTIVAEPVKTGKFIP
;
A
#
# COMPACT_ATOMS: atom_id res chain seq x y z
N MET A 1 8.09 7.05 8.29
CA MET A 1 6.90 6.24 7.95
C MET A 1 7.34 4.94 7.28
N VAL A 2 6.51 3.90 7.30
CA VAL A 2 6.76 2.65 6.56
C VAL A 2 5.54 2.31 5.69
N GLY A 3 5.79 1.83 4.47
CA GLY A 3 4.78 1.30 3.55
C GLY A 3 4.97 -0.21 3.37
N TYR A 4 3.90 -1.00 3.53
CA TYR A 4 4.02 -2.46 3.59
C TYR A 4 2.66 -3.15 3.42
N GLY A 5 2.58 -4.28 2.72
CA GLY A 5 1.33 -4.97 2.46
C GLY A 5 1.48 -6.44 2.04
N ASP A 6 0.37 -7.13 1.85
CA ASP A 6 0.30 -8.51 1.36
C ASP A 6 1.03 -9.52 2.27
N MET A 7 0.79 -9.44 3.57
CA MET A 7 1.40 -10.31 4.56
C MET A 7 0.75 -11.68 4.63
N ARG A 8 -0.58 -11.73 4.49
CA ARG A 8 -1.39 -12.96 4.55
C ARG A 8 -1.16 -13.77 5.82
N PHE A 9 -1.30 -13.10 6.98
CA PHE A 9 -1.21 -13.75 8.28
C PHE A 9 -2.20 -14.92 8.38
N THR A 10 -1.68 -16.09 8.71
CA THR A 10 -2.42 -17.34 8.92
C THR A 10 -1.55 -18.31 9.70
N ASP A 11 -2.09 -19.47 10.07
CA ASP A 11 -1.36 -20.53 10.76
C ASP A 11 0.02 -20.76 10.09
N PRO A 12 1.13 -20.76 10.86
CA PRO A 12 2.48 -20.93 10.32
C PRO A 12 2.73 -22.27 9.60
N SER A 13 1.85 -23.25 9.75
CA SER A 13 1.92 -24.51 8.98
C SER A 13 1.43 -24.34 7.52
N VAL A 14 0.66 -23.30 7.23
CA VAL A 14 0.17 -22.98 5.88
C VAL A 14 1.28 -22.28 5.11
N LYS A 15 1.82 -22.98 4.10
CA LYS A 15 2.89 -22.47 3.23
C LYS A 15 2.43 -22.12 1.81
N ILE A 16 1.18 -22.45 1.47
CA ILE A 16 0.62 -22.14 0.15
C ILE A 16 0.13 -20.70 0.13
N GLY A 17 0.65 -19.90 -0.79
CA GLY A 17 0.29 -18.50 -0.98
C GLY A 17 0.84 -17.53 0.08
N THR A 18 1.71 -18.02 0.98
CA THR A 18 2.41 -17.22 1.98
C THR A 18 3.70 -17.87 2.43
N ASN A 19 4.69 -17.10 2.85
CA ASN A 19 5.91 -17.55 3.51
C ASN A 19 5.87 -17.16 4.99
N PRO A 20 5.46 -18.05 5.91
CA PRO A 20 5.27 -17.71 7.32
C PRO A 20 6.54 -17.23 8.02
N ARG A 21 7.71 -17.75 7.61
CA ARG A 21 9.00 -17.38 8.19
C ARG A 21 9.36 -15.95 7.83
N VAL A 22 9.31 -15.62 6.54
CA VAL A 22 9.64 -14.27 6.04
C VAL A 22 8.62 -13.27 6.53
N ARG A 23 7.32 -13.56 6.45
CA ARG A 23 6.23 -12.73 6.94
C ARG A 23 6.43 -12.30 8.39
N LYS A 24 6.66 -13.29 9.28
CA LYS A 24 6.89 -13.02 10.70
C LYS A 24 8.12 -12.15 10.92
N TRP A 25 9.23 -12.50 10.27
CA TRP A 25 10.48 -11.76 10.40
C TRP A 25 10.33 -10.32 9.89
N LEU A 26 9.66 -10.12 8.74
CA LEU A 26 9.39 -8.77 8.22
C LEU A 26 8.50 -7.95 9.16
N ALA A 27 7.47 -8.56 9.77
CA ALA A 27 6.64 -7.87 10.74
C ALA A 27 7.47 -7.39 11.96
N GLU A 28 8.37 -8.23 12.48
CA GLU A 28 9.31 -7.89 13.54
C GLU A 28 10.28 -6.77 13.07
N ARG A 29 10.86 -6.92 11.88
CA ARG A 29 11.81 -5.96 11.30
C ARG A 29 11.16 -4.58 11.07
N VAL A 30 9.93 -4.52 10.56
CA VAL A 30 9.16 -3.28 10.41
C VAL A 30 8.91 -2.62 11.77
N GLY A 31 8.66 -3.41 12.81
CA GLY A 31 8.54 -2.88 14.19
C GLY A 31 9.86 -2.30 14.72
N GLU A 32 11.00 -2.88 14.35
CA GLU A 32 12.34 -2.39 14.72
C GLU A 32 12.70 -1.04 14.05
N GLU A 33 12.13 -0.75 12.85
CA GLU A 33 12.24 0.57 12.23
C GLU A 33 11.63 1.67 13.11
N ASN A 34 10.84 1.30 14.12
CA ASN A 34 10.16 2.21 15.04
C ASN A 34 9.42 3.35 14.31
N PRO A 35 8.58 3.04 13.32
CA PRO A 35 7.92 4.05 12.52
C PRO A 35 6.88 4.80 13.37
N GLU A 36 6.73 6.11 13.14
CA GLU A 36 5.58 6.86 13.68
C GLU A 36 4.28 6.45 13.00
N VAL A 37 4.36 6.13 11.69
CA VAL A 37 3.21 5.76 10.85
C VAL A 37 3.54 4.52 10.03
N LEU A 38 2.63 3.56 10.02
CA LEU A 38 2.68 2.37 9.18
C LEU A 38 1.47 2.37 8.24
N MET A 39 1.72 2.58 6.96
CA MET A 39 0.72 2.51 5.89
C MET A 39 0.64 1.07 5.37
N VAL A 40 -0.51 0.41 5.60
CA VAL A 40 -0.71 -0.98 5.22
C VAL A 40 -1.62 -1.06 4.00
N THR A 41 -1.10 -1.60 2.89
CA THR A 41 -1.79 -1.62 1.60
C THR A 41 -2.80 -2.77 1.42
N GLY A 42 -3.18 -3.45 2.51
CA GLY A 42 -4.18 -4.53 2.50
C GLY A 42 -3.60 -5.94 2.49
N ASP A 43 -4.48 -6.92 2.40
CA ASP A 43 -4.18 -8.36 2.43
C ASP A 43 -3.36 -8.77 3.67
N MET A 44 -3.77 -8.23 4.84
CA MET A 44 -3.15 -8.58 6.12
C MET A 44 -3.47 -10.03 6.52
N PRO A 45 -4.75 -10.46 6.69
CA PRO A 45 -5.05 -11.86 6.95
C PRO A 45 -5.01 -12.68 5.67
N TYR A 46 -4.84 -13.98 5.77
CA TYR A 46 -5.03 -14.90 4.65
C TYR A 46 -6.52 -15.02 4.27
N ALA A 47 -7.41 -14.99 5.27
CA ALA A 47 -8.85 -14.93 5.08
C ALA A 47 -9.50 -14.10 6.19
N GLY A 48 -9.95 -12.89 5.88
CA GLY A 48 -10.47 -11.93 6.86
C GLY A 48 -11.69 -12.40 7.66
N ALA A 49 -12.47 -13.34 7.11
CA ALA A 49 -13.58 -13.95 7.86
C ALA A 49 -13.13 -14.96 8.94
N ARG A 50 -11.85 -15.34 8.97
CA ARG A 50 -11.30 -16.27 9.95
C ARG A 50 -10.65 -15.50 11.09
N GLU A 51 -11.20 -15.63 12.29
CA GLU A 51 -10.63 -14.98 13.49
C GLU A 51 -9.24 -15.53 13.85
N GLU A 52 -8.97 -16.79 13.52
CA GLU A 52 -7.67 -17.43 13.74
C GLU A 52 -6.54 -16.71 12.97
N ASP A 53 -6.82 -16.23 11.75
CA ASP A 53 -5.84 -15.48 10.96
C ASP A 53 -5.55 -14.10 11.59
N TRP A 54 -6.55 -13.44 12.16
CA TRP A 54 -6.38 -12.21 12.92
C TRP A 54 -5.66 -12.41 14.25
N GLN A 55 -5.80 -13.60 14.89
CA GLN A 55 -5.00 -13.94 16.08
C GLN A 55 -3.51 -14.03 15.73
N VAL A 56 -3.18 -14.65 14.58
CA VAL A 56 -1.79 -14.71 14.07
C VAL A 56 -1.29 -13.29 13.76
N TYR A 57 -2.11 -12.47 13.08
CA TYR A 57 -1.80 -11.05 12.84
C TYR A 57 -1.42 -10.34 14.15
N ARG A 58 -2.28 -10.34 15.16
CA ARG A 58 -2.01 -9.67 16.45
C ARG A 58 -0.77 -10.17 17.13
N LYS A 59 -0.51 -11.48 17.04
CA LYS A 59 0.67 -12.12 17.64
C LYS A 59 1.97 -11.72 16.92
N GLU A 60 2.00 -11.80 15.59
CA GLU A 60 3.21 -11.55 14.82
C GLU A 60 3.52 -10.05 14.68
N THR A 61 2.52 -9.17 14.83
CA THR A 61 2.68 -7.70 14.82
C THR A 61 2.77 -7.08 16.22
N ALA A 62 3.01 -7.87 17.26
CA ALA A 62 3.08 -7.34 18.63
C ALA A 62 4.17 -6.27 18.83
N SER A 63 5.20 -6.25 17.98
CA SER A 63 6.23 -5.20 17.93
C SER A 63 5.69 -3.85 17.43
N TRP A 64 4.59 -3.83 16.69
CA TRP A 64 3.91 -2.60 16.25
C TRP A 64 3.12 -1.99 17.40
N ASN A 65 3.83 -1.43 18.36
CA ASN A 65 3.21 -0.92 19.58
C ASN A 65 2.13 0.14 19.27
N PRO A 66 0.83 -0.14 19.47
CA PRO A 66 -0.25 0.77 19.07
C PRO A 66 -0.28 2.09 19.83
N LYS A 67 0.51 2.22 20.92
CA LYS A 67 0.71 3.48 21.64
C LYS A 67 1.78 4.38 21.01
N LYS A 68 2.57 3.84 20.06
CA LYS A 68 3.68 4.55 19.43
C LYS A 68 3.55 4.59 17.91
N VAL A 69 2.94 3.58 17.30
CA VAL A 69 2.82 3.43 15.86
C VAL A 69 1.37 3.67 15.44
N LEU A 70 1.14 4.66 14.60
CA LEU A 70 -0.15 4.87 13.95
C LEU A 70 -0.25 3.92 12.75
N VAL A 71 -1.03 2.86 12.88
CA VAL A 71 -1.29 1.93 11.76
C VAL A 71 -2.46 2.46 10.93
N LEU A 72 -2.23 2.68 9.63
CA LEU A 72 -3.22 3.12 8.65
C LEU A 72 -3.52 1.97 7.67
N PRO A 73 -4.51 1.12 7.98
CA PRO A 73 -4.81 -0.07 7.18
C PRO A 73 -5.70 0.25 5.98
N THR A 74 -5.52 -0.51 4.90
CA THR A 74 -6.37 -0.52 3.71
C THR A 74 -7.06 -1.87 3.58
N ILE A 75 -8.27 -1.90 3.05
CA ILE A 75 -9.01 -3.15 2.80
C ILE A 75 -8.58 -3.73 1.46
N GLY A 76 -8.01 -4.95 1.47
CA GLY A 76 -7.74 -5.76 0.29
C GLY A 76 -8.80 -6.85 0.06
N ASN A 77 -8.58 -7.70 -0.93
CA ASN A 77 -9.52 -8.79 -1.23
C ASN A 77 -9.44 -9.92 -0.19
N HIS A 78 -8.33 -10.07 0.51
CA HIS A 78 -8.19 -11.05 1.58
C HIS A 78 -8.90 -10.63 2.87
N GLU A 79 -9.09 -9.35 3.13
CA GLU A 79 -9.93 -8.88 4.25
C GLU A 79 -11.37 -9.37 4.15
N VAL A 80 -11.89 -9.59 2.94
CA VAL A 80 -13.26 -10.10 2.72
C VAL A 80 -13.32 -11.56 2.32
N ARG A 81 -12.18 -12.24 2.20
CA ARG A 81 -12.10 -13.66 1.87
C ARG A 81 -12.77 -14.52 2.95
N GLY A 82 -13.59 -15.46 2.52
CA GLY A 82 -14.35 -16.34 3.40
C GLY A 82 -15.69 -15.75 3.88
N GLY A 83 -16.02 -14.50 3.52
CA GLY A 83 -17.30 -13.86 3.80
C GLY A 83 -17.16 -12.36 4.07
N VAL A 84 -17.79 -11.55 3.22
CA VAL A 84 -17.65 -10.08 3.24
C VAL A 84 -18.05 -9.48 4.59
N GLN A 85 -19.25 -9.80 5.08
CA GLN A 85 -19.77 -9.25 6.33
C GLN A 85 -18.85 -9.56 7.53
N LYS A 86 -18.45 -10.83 7.67
CA LYS A 86 -17.61 -11.27 8.78
C LYS A 86 -16.19 -10.71 8.63
N GLY A 87 -15.63 -10.67 7.41
CA GLY A 87 -14.33 -10.11 7.14
C GLY A 87 -14.24 -8.63 7.52
N ILE A 88 -15.20 -7.82 7.10
CA ILE A 88 -15.29 -6.41 7.48
C ILE A 88 -15.49 -6.22 8.98
N ALA A 89 -16.33 -7.05 9.63
CA ALA A 89 -16.50 -6.99 11.09
C ALA A 89 -15.18 -7.26 11.83
N ASN A 90 -14.45 -8.30 11.43
CA ASN A 90 -13.15 -8.63 12.01
C ASN A 90 -12.11 -7.52 11.74
N TYR A 91 -12.06 -6.97 10.52
CA TYR A 91 -11.19 -5.84 10.19
C TYR A 91 -11.46 -4.65 11.12
N LEU A 92 -12.70 -4.21 11.24
CA LEU A 92 -13.08 -3.08 12.09
C LEU A 92 -12.85 -3.36 13.58
N ALA A 93 -12.99 -4.61 14.03
CA ALA A 93 -12.69 -5.00 15.41
C ALA A 93 -11.19 -4.90 15.72
N ASN A 94 -10.31 -5.16 14.74
CA ASN A 94 -8.86 -4.98 14.89
C ASN A 94 -8.42 -3.51 14.78
N TYR A 95 -9.25 -2.64 14.18
CA TYR A 95 -8.98 -1.21 14.01
C TYR A 95 -10.12 -0.34 14.56
N PRO A 96 -10.39 -0.36 15.88
CA PRO A 96 -11.52 0.38 16.47
C PRO A 96 -11.40 1.90 16.29
N GLY A 97 -10.17 2.42 16.08
CA GLY A 97 -9.93 3.83 15.77
C GLY A 97 -10.60 4.33 14.50
N LEU A 98 -10.92 3.42 13.57
CA LEU A 98 -11.66 3.74 12.34
C LEU A 98 -13.15 4.03 12.59
N LYS A 99 -13.70 3.74 13.77
CA LYS A 99 -15.10 4.01 14.16
C LYS A 99 -16.14 3.51 13.15
N GLY A 100 -15.86 2.36 12.51
CA GLY A 100 -16.72 1.75 11.51
C GLY A 100 -16.52 2.27 10.07
N HIS A 101 -15.63 3.23 9.84
CA HIS A 101 -15.29 3.71 8.49
C HIS A 101 -14.40 2.71 7.76
N ARG A 102 -14.73 2.46 6.50
CA ARG A 102 -13.98 1.54 5.63
C ARG A 102 -13.01 2.28 4.70
N TYR A 103 -13.25 3.56 4.51
CA TYR A 103 -12.37 4.51 3.83
C TYR A 103 -12.33 5.79 4.70
N TYR A 104 -11.19 6.45 4.72
CA TYR A 104 -10.94 7.55 5.67
C TYR A 104 -9.75 8.40 5.21
N SER A 105 -9.57 9.56 5.84
CA SER A 105 -8.35 10.37 5.73
C SER A 105 -7.75 10.68 7.10
N VAL A 106 -6.43 10.85 7.12
CA VAL A 106 -5.67 11.27 8.32
C VAL A 106 -4.66 12.33 7.93
N LEU A 107 -4.79 13.50 8.54
CA LEU A 107 -3.84 14.60 8.39
C LEU A 107 -2.77 14.55 9.48
N MET A 108 -1.50 14.56 9.08
CA MET A 108 -0.33 14.51 9.96
C MET A 108 0.66 15.62 9.56
N GLY A 109 0.48 16.81 10.10
CA GLY A 109 1.30 17.98 9.75
C GLY A 109 1.17 18.33 8.26
N SER A 110 2.24 18.13 7.49
CA SER A 110 2.28 18.39 6.03
C SER A 110 2.02 17.14 5.18
N VAL A 111 1.64 16.02 5.79
CA VAL A 111 1.31 14.78 5.10
C VAL A 111 -0.14 14.42 5.36
N GLU A 112 -0.90 14.15 4.31
CA GLU A 112 -2.23 13.57 4.41
C GLU A 112 -2.24 12.18 3.78
N VAL A 113 -2.94 11.25 4.43
CA VAL A 113 -3.15 9.89 3.94
C VAL A 113 -4.64 9.66 3.76
N ILE A 114 -5.04 9.34 2.54
CA ILE A 114 -6.39 8.88 2.20
C ILE A 114 -6.32 7.37 1.96
N SER A 115 -7.07 6.58 2.74
CA SER A 115 -7.24 5.14 2.50
C SER A 115 -8.60 4.88 1.87
N LEU A 116 -8.62 4.14 0.77
CA LEU A 116 -9.80 3.77 -0.01
C LEU A 116 -10.05 2.26 0.08
N ASP A 117 -11.33 1.88 0.03
CA ASP A 117 -11.78 0.50 0.12
C ASP A 117 -12.06 -0.09 -1.27
N MET A 118 -11.28 -1.08 -1.69
CA MET A 118 -11.45 -1.74 -2.99
C MET A 118 -12.73 -2.58 -3.09
N THR A 119 -13.36 -2.91 -1.98
CA THR A 119 -14.58 -3.73 -1.92
C THR A 119 -15.84 -2.87 -1.91
N SER A 120 -15.70 -1.54 -1.85
CA SER A 120 -16.78 -0.57 -1.97
C SER A 120 -16.96 -0.13 -3.44
N PRO A 121 -18.19 0.21 -3.85
CA PRO A 121 -18.43 0.76 -5.19
C PRO A 121 -17.59 2.02 -5.46
N THR A 122 -17.05 2.14 -6.68
CA THR A 122 -16.17 3.26 -7.12
C THR A 122 -16.79 4.10 -8.25
N GLY A 123 -17.98 3.73 -8.75
CA GLY A 123 -18.68 4.47 -9.80
C GLY A 123 -18.99 5.92 -9.39
N GLY A 124 -19.07 6.83 -10.36
CA GLY A 124 -19.02 8.28 -10.18
C GLY A 124 -19.97 8.93 -9.17
N THR A 125 -21.08 8.28 -8.79
CA THR A 125 -22.02 8.74 -7.76
C THR A 125 -22.02 7.87 -6.50
N SER A 126 -21.07 6.92 -6.41
CA SER A 126 -20.97 6.10 -5.20
C SER A 126 -20.56 6.95 -4.00
N PRO A 127 -20.96 6.57 -2.77
CA PRO A 127 -20.59 7.32 -1.57
C PRO A 127 -19.07 7.50 -1.43
N GLN A 128 -18.27 6.46 -1.72
CA GLN A 128 -16.81 6.54 -1.65
C GLN A 128 -16.24 7.50 -2.71
N ALA A 129 -16.68 7.42 -3.97
CA ALA A 129 -16.18 8.30 -5.02
C ALA A 129 -16.55 9.77 -4.74
N THR A 130 -17.77 10.04 -4.29
CA THR A 130 -18.22 11.39 -3.91
C THR A 130 -17.39 11.92 -2.74
N TRP A 131 -17.19 11.11 -1.71
CA TRP A 131 -16.35 11.48 -0.56
C TRP A 131 -14.89 11.72 -0.98
N PHE A 132 -14.32 10.85 -1.81
CA PHE A 132 -12.94 10.99 -2.29
C PHE A 132 -12.74 12.28 -3.09
N ALA A 133 -13.66 12.60 -4.02
CA ALA A 133 -13.64 13.87 -4.74
C ALA A 133 -13.67 15.09 -3.79
N ALA A 134 -14.51 15.03 -2.75
CA ALA A 134 -14.58 16.09 -1.75
C ALA A 134 -13.27 16.25 -0.96
N GLN A 135 -12.58 15.14 -0.62
CA GLN A 135 -11.26 15.22 0.04
C GLN A 135 -10.23 15.90 -0.89
N LEU A 136 -10.21 15.56 -2.17
CA LEU A 136 -9.31 16.17 -3.15
C LEU A 136 -9.59 17.67 -3.36
N ASP A 137 -10.87 18.08 -3.39
CA ASP A 137 -11.27 19.48 -3.54
C ASP A 137 -10.97 20.34 -2.29
N HIS A 138 -10.90 19.73 -1.10
CA HIS A 138 -10.74 20.43 0.17
C HIS A 138 -9.39 20.10 0.87
N LEU A 139 -8.39 19.70 0.08
CA LEU A 139 -7.06 19.39 0.61
C LEU A 139 -6.49 20.58 1.42
N PRO A 140 -6.11 20.41 2.70
CA PRO A 140 -5.60 21.48 3.53
C PRO A 140 -4.32 22.11 2.95
N LYS A 141 -4.21 23.44 3.00
CA LYS A 141 -3.10 24.21 2.36
C LYS A 141 -1.71 23.82 2.84
N GLN A 142 -1.57 23.31 4.07
CA GLN A 142 -0.30 22.87 4.63
C GLN A 142 0.17 21.51 4.11
N VAL A 143 -0.67 20.77 3.39
CA VAL A 143 -0.31 19.43 2.88
C VAL A 143 0.69 19.57 1.73
N GLU A 144 1.87 19.01 1.92
CA GLU A 144 2.92 18.93 0.90
C GLU A 144 2.89 17.58 0.16
N PHE A 145 2.51 16.52 0.87
CA PHE A 145 2.38 15.18 0.31
C PHE A 145 1.02 14.57 0.62
N LEU A 146 0.35 14.09 -0.41
CA LEU A 146 -0.88 13.33 -0.31
C LEU A 146 -0.61 11.88 -0.67
N PHE A 147 -0.72 10.97 0.29
CA PHE A 147 -0.73 9.54 0.04
C PHE A 147 -2.16 9.06 -0.22
N ILE A 148 -2.34 8.29 -1.28
CA ILE A 148 -3.58 7.57 -1.56
C ILE A 148 -3.27 6.08 -1.45
N LEU A 149 -3.84 5.43 -0.44
CA LEU A 149 -3.74 4.00 -0.22
C LEU A 149 -4.92 3.29 -0.88
N TYR A 150 -4.63 2.34 -1.72
CA TYR A 150 -5.62 1.45 -2.33
C TYR A 150 -4.98 0.10 -2.54
N HIS A 151 -5.72 -1.00 -2.40
CA HIS A 151 -5.07 -2.30 -2.46
C HIS A 151 -4.64 -2.67 -3.88
N THR A 152 -5.55 -2.62 -4.86
CA THR A 152 -5.22 -2.97 -6.25
C THR A 152 -4.52 -1.82 -6.98
N PRO A 153 -3.44 -2.09 -7.73
CA PRO A 153 -2.68 -1.06 -8.42
C PRO A 153 -3.49 -0.25 -9.44
N TRP A 154 -3.14 1.03 -9.57
CA TRP A 154 -3.70 1.96 -10.57
C TRP A 154 -2.83 2.07 -11.82
N VAL A 155 -1.56 1.76 -11.70
CA VAL A 155 -0.56 1.63 -12.78
C VAL A 155 0.23 0.36 -12.50
N VAL A 156 0.54 -0.42 -13.50
CA VAL A 156 1.29 -1.67 -13.37
C VAL A 156 2.23 -1.85 -14.55
N ASP A 157 3.28 -2.67 -14.37
CA ASP A 157 4.11 -3.13 -15.46
C ASP A 157 3.31 -3.98 -16.46
N GLN A 158 3.72 -3.97 -17.72
CA GLN A 158 3.06 -4.73 -18.79
C GLN A 158 3.01 -6.22 -18.50
N GLN A 159 4.08 -6.80 -17.93
CA GLN A 159 4.09 -8.22 -17.56
C GLN A 159 3.10 -8.49 -16.43
N SER A 160 3.04 -7.65 -15.40
CA SER A 160 2.06 -7.77 -14.32
C SER A 160 0.63 -7.65 -14.85
N GLN A 161 0.39 -6.76 -15.81
CA GLN A 161 -0.90 -6.62 -16.47
C GLN A 161 -1.34 -7.92 -17.17
N LEU A 162 -0.43 -8.57 -17.91
CA LEU A 162 -0.72 -9.81 -18.62
C LEU A 162 -1.10 -10.98 -17.68
N PHE A 163 -0.47 -11.06 -16.52
CA PHE A 163 -0.73 -12.15 -15.56
C PHE A 163 -1.92 -11.89 -14.64
N THR A 164 -2.22 -10.64 -14.33
CA THR A 164 -3.20 -10.29 -13.29
C THR A 164 -4.46 -9.59 -13.81
N ASN A 165 -4.49 -9.20 -15.10
CA ASN A 165 -5.54 -8.36 -15.70
C ASN A 165 -5.76 -7.03 -14.96
N LEU A 166 -4.72 -6.50 -14.28
CA LEU A 166 -4.74 -5.21 -13.62
C LEU A 166 -4.16 -4.11 -14.52
N PRO A 167 -4.52 -2.82 -14.31
CA PRO A 167 -5.43 -2.31 -13.26
C PRO A 167 -6.89 -2.69 -13.50
N SER A 168 -7.66 -2.86 -12.43
CA SER A 168 -9.09 -3.13 -12.51
C SER A 168 -9.87 -1.89 -13.00
N LYS A 169 -11.12 -2.09 -13.45
CA LYS A 169 -12.01 -0.99 -13.84
C LYS A 169 -12.24 -0.01 -12.69
N GLU A 170 -12.39 -0.53 -11.48
CA GLU A 170 -12.57 0.24 -10.25
C GLU A 170 -11.34 1.10 -9.95
N ALA A 171 -10.14 0.52 -10.03
CA ALA A 171 -8.88 1.22 -9.88
C ALA A 171 -8.72 2.35 -10.92
N LEU A 172 -9.03 2.07 -12.19
CA LEU A 172 -9.00 3.06 -13.27
C LEU A 172 -10.01 4.19 -13.05
N THR A 173 -11.20 3.89 -12.53
CA THR A 173 -12.22 4.90 -12.20
C THR A 173 -11.72 5.87 -11.14
N LEU A 174 -11.14 5.36 -10.04
CA LEU A 174 -10.59 6.20 -8.97
C LEU A 174 -9.36 6.98 -9.43
N ARG A 175 -8.49 6.36 -10.25
CA ARG A 175 -7.37 7.06 -10.86
C ARG A 175 -7.85 8.23 -11.71
N HIS A 176 -8.81 8.02 -12.59
CA HIS A 176 -9.36 9.08 -13.42
C HIS A 176 -9.98 10.20 -12.57
N LEU A 177 -10.74 9.84 -11.52
CA LEU A 177 -11.30 10.80 -10.58
C LEU A 177 -10.20 11.65 -9.92
N MET A 178 -9.09 11.07 -9.49
CA MET A 178 -7.95 11.81 -8.96
C MET A 178 -7.33 12.69 -10.05
N GLU A 179 -7.07 12.15 -11.23
CA GLU A 179 -6.39 12.85 -12.33
C GLU A 179 -7.12 14.15 -12.75
N ILE A 180 -8.46 14.16 -12.78
CA ILE A 180 -9.24 15.37 -13.09
C ILE A 180 -9.14 16.45 -12.00
N HIS A 181 -8.70 16.11 -10.78
CA HIS A 181 -8.51 17.06 -9.67
C HIS A 181 -7.05 17.57 -9.56
N LEU A 182 -6.08 16.91 -10.21
CA LEU A 182 -4.65 17.26 -10.09
C LEU A 182 -4.37 18.75 -10.36
N HIS A 183 -5.07 19.35 -11.31
CA HIS A 183 -4.85 20.77 -11.67
C HIS A 183 -5.20 21.77 -10.55
N LYS A 184 -5.96 21.34 -9.53
CA LYS A 184 -6.33 22.14 -8.36
C LYS A 184 -5.44 21.84 -7.16
N MET A 185 -4.68 20.75 -7.22
CA MET A 185 -3.90 20.27 -6.08
C MET A 185 -2.54 20.97 -6.04
N HIS A 186 -2.10 21.26 -4.83
CA HIS A 186 -0.79 21.86 -4.54
C HIS A 186 0.17 20.87 -3.90
N ALA A 187 -0.32 19.70 -3.50
CA ALA A 187 0.47 18.64 -2.90
C ALA A 187 0.99 17.65 -3.94
N LYS A 188 2.18 17.09 -3.73
CA LYS A 188 2.69 15.95 -4.50
C LYS A 188 1.89 14.70 -4.13
N VAL A 189 1.30 14.05 -5.12
CA VAL A 189 0.47 12.86 -4.92
C VAL A 189 1.31 11.60 -5.06
N ILE A 190 1.12 10.67 -4.14
CA ILE A 190 1.75 9.35 -4.10
C ILE A 190 0.65 8.31 -3.93
N VAL A 191 0.51 7.42 -4.89
CA VAL A 191 -0.42 6.28 -4.81
C VAL A 191 0.37 5.07 -4.37
N LEU A 192 0.08 4.54 -3.19
CA LEU A 192 0.72 3.36 -2.63
C LEU A 192 -0.26 2.19 -2.61
N THR A 193 0.12 1.09 -3.25
CA THR A 193 -0.73 -0.08 -3.46
C THR A 193 0.01 -1.38 -3.13
N GLY A 194 -0.74 -2.48 -3.04
CA GLY A 194 -0.24 -3.86 -2.87
C GLY A 194 -0.75 -4.77 -3.98
N HIS A 195 -1.30 -5.95 -3.60
CA HIS A 195 -1.96 -6.94 -4.43
C HIS A 195 -1.06 -7.67 -5.42
N ILE A 196 -0.17 -6.97 -6.13
CA ILE A 196 0.89 -7.59 -6.94
C ILE A 196 2.06 -7.84 -5.98
N HIS A 197 2.39 -9.12 -5.76
CA HIS A 197 3.39 -9.53 -4.77
C HIS A 197 4.82 -9.35 -5.30
N ASN A 198 5.11 -8.12 -5.72
CA ASN A 198 6.43 -7.63 -6.10
C ASN A 198 6.55 -6.13 -5.80
N TYR A 199 7.63 -5.52 -6.28
CA TYR A 199 7.85 -4.08 -6.21
C TYR A 199 7.88 -3.49 -7.62
N GLU A 200 7.08 -2.42 -7.85
CA GLU A 200 7.08 -1.65 -9.08
C GLU A 200 6.99 -0.15 -8.74
N ARG A 201 7.63 0.71 -9.55
CA ARG A 201 7.62 2.16 -9.35
C ARG A 201 7.44 2.91 -10.65
N PHE A 202 6.48 3.84 -10.68
CA PHE A 202 6.18 4.64 -11.85
C PHE A 202 6.01 6.11 -11.47
N GLU A 203 6.31 7.00 -12.42
CA GLU A 203 5.85 8.37 -12.38
C GLU A 203 4.99 8.63 -13.62
N ARG A 204 3.79 9.16 -13.40
CA ARG A 204 2.87 9.53 -14.49
C ARG A 204 2.10 10.79 -14.13
N ASN A 205 2.14 11.79 -15.02
CA ASN A 205 1.46 13.08 -14.83
C ASN A 205 1.81 13.76 -13.50
N GLY A 206 3.05 13.63 -13.02
CA GLY A 206 3.50 14.18 -11.76
C GLY A 206 3.07 13.41 -10.52
N VAL A 207 2.38 12.29 -10.67
CA VAL A 207 1.99 11.37 -9.59
C VAL A 207 2.98 10.22 -9.50
N GLU A 208 3.43 9.89 -8.29
CA GLU A 208 4.20 8.68 -8.01
C GLU A 208 3.25 7.50 -7.75
N TYR A 209 3.52 6.37 -8.37
CA TYR A 209 2.80 5.12 -8.15
C TYR A 209 3.77 4.07 -7.65
N LEU A 210 3.51 3.57 -6.45
CA LEU A 210 4.34 2.57 -5.78
C LEU A 210 3.49 1.31 -5.53
N ILE A 211 3.97 0.17 -6.01
CA ILE A 211 3.42 -1.15 -5.66
C ILE A 211 4.37 -1.77 -4.65
N SER A 212 3.86 -2.12 -3.48
CA SER A 212 4.62 -2.72 -2.39
C SER A 212 3.83 -3.88 -1.77
N GLY A 213 3.82 -5.01 -2.48
CA GLY A 213 3.12 -6.24 -2.09
C GLY A 213 4.04 -7.35 -1.55
N GLY A 214 5.21 -6.99 -1.02
CA GLY A 214 6.24 -7.95 -0.62
C GLY A 214 6.21 -8.45 0.82
N GLY A 215 5.10 -8.27 1.55
CA GLY A 215 5.03 -8.48 3.00
C GLY A 215 5.06 -9.93 3.49
N GLY A 216 5.02 -10.91 2.59
CA GLY A 216 5.07 -12.32 2.97
C GLY A 216 4.17 -13.23 2.15
N ALA A 217 3.27 -12.69 1.32
CA ALA A 217 2.55 -13.47 0.31
C ALA A 217 3.54 -14.06 -0.70
N GLU A 218 3.15 -15.16 -1.36
CA GLU A 218 3.97 -15.78 -2.41
C GLU A 218 4.29 -14.78 -3.51
N PRO A 219 5.58 -14.48 -3.79
CA PRO A 219 5.96 -13.44 -4.73
C PRO A 219 5.61 -13.77 -6.18
N TYR A 220 5.35 -12.74 -6.98
CA TYR A 220 5.17 -12.86 -8.43
C TYR A 220 6.46 -12.47 -9.15
N PRO A 221 7.02 -13.36 -10.00
CA PRO A 221 8.23 -13.02 -10.76
C PRO A 221 7.93 -11.97 -11.83
N LEU A 222 8.84 -11.01 -11.97
CA LEU A 222 8.90 -10.07 -13.08
C LEU A 222 10.19 -10.36 -13.86
N LEU A 223 10.07 -11.14 -14.94
CA LEU A 223 11.21 -11.61 -15.74
C LEU A 223 11.78 -10.48 -16.62
N PHE A 224 10.96 -9.52 -16.97
CA PHE A 224 11.36 -8.27 -17.64
C PHE A 224 10.49 -7.13 -17.15
N ARG A 225 11.02 -5.90 -17.23
CA ARG A 225 10.30 -4.70 -16.85
C ARG A 225 10.15 -3.76 -18.04
N GLY A 226 8.98 -3.20 -18.19
CA GLY A 226 8.69 -2.22 -19.23
C GLY A 226 9.46 -0.91 -19.01
N SER A 227 9.61 -0.11 -20.06
CA SER A 227 10.36 1.16 -19.99
C SER A 227 9.76 2.20 -19.04
N ALA A 228 8.48 2.07 -18.70
CA ALA A 228 7.80 2.95 -17.76
C ALA A 228 8.07 2.60 -16.27
N ASP A 229 8.46 1.36 -15.97
CA ASP A 229 8.84 1.00 -14.60
C ASP A 229 10.21 1.61 -14.28
N LEU A 230 10.28 2.44 -13.26
CA LEU A 230 11.49 3.13 -12.83
C LEU A 230 12.43 2.20 -12.05
N TYR A 231 11.90 1.14 -11.45
CA TYR A 231 12.70 0.07 -10.86
C TYR A 231 13.06 -0.97 -11.92
N ARG A 232 14.34 -1.27 -12.07
CA ARG A 232 14.84 -2.08 -13.19
C ARG A 232 15.26 -3.49 -12.83
N ASP A 233 15.43 -3.78 -11.56
CA ASP A 233 15.88 -5.08 -11.10
C ASP A 233 14.77 -6.13 -11.24
N THR A 234 15.13 -7.29 -11.79
CA THR A 234 14.26 -8.46 -11.97
C THR A 234 14.55 -9.58 -10.99
N GLU A 235 15.40 -9.33 -9.98
CA GLU A 235 15.67 -10.34 -8.96
C GLU A 235 14.41 -10.84 -8.28
N PHE A 236 14.32 -12.15 -8.11
CA PHE A 236 13.20 -12.84 -7.52
C PHE A 236 13.70 -13.80 -6.42
N PRO A 237 12.97 -13.96 -5.32
CA PRO A 237 11.72 -13.31 -4.90
C PRO A 237 11.93 -11.88 -4.34
N VAL A 238 10.88 -11.05 -4.35
CA VAL A 238 10.93 -9.65 -3.88
C VAL A 238 10.11 -9.46 -2.61
N TYR A 239 10.50 -10.10 -1.51
CA TYR A 239 9.98 -9.77 -0.19
C TYR A 239 10.60 -8.47 0.30
N HIS A 240 9.78 -7.49 0.69
CA HIS A 240 10.29 -6.15 0.99
C HIS A 240 9.32 -5.30 1.83
N TYR A 241 9.81 -4.17 2.27
CA TYR A 241 9.04 -3.04 2.78
C TYR A 241 9.67 -1.71 2.33
N LEU A 242 8.94 -0.60 2.47
CA LEU A 242 9.42 0.74 2.17
C LEU A 242 9.60 1.54 3.45
N THR A 243 10.72 2.25 3.60
CA THR A 243 10.85 3.38 4.53
C THR A 243 10.67 4.68 3.77
N LEU A 244 10.00 5.65 4.40
CA LEU A 244 9.61 6.93 3.82
C LEU A 244 9.86 8.02 4.88
N ASP A 245 10.95 8.77 4.71
CA ASP A 245 11.39 9.78 5.66
C ASP A 245 11.09 11.18 5.13
N TYR A 246 10.13 11.87 5.79
CA TYR A 246 9.77 13.24 5.44
C TYR A 246 10.69 14.24 6.12
N ALA A 247 11.25 15.16 5.35
CA ALA A 247 12.02 16.31 5.84
C ALA A 247 11.85 17.53 4.93
N LYS A 248 11.16 18.58 5.42
CA LYS A 248 11.08 19.93 4.78
C LYS A 248 10.83 19.86 3.25
N GLY A 249 9.69 19.35 2.84
CA GLY A 249 9.30 19.32 1.43
C GLY A 249 9.98 18.22 0.61
N ASN A 250 10.74 17.33 1.25
CA ASN A 250 11.32 16.15 0.62
C ASN A 250 10.85 14.90 1.33
N LEU A 251 10.59 13.86 0.55
CA LEU A 251 10.28 12.52 1.02
C LEU A 251 11.34 11.57 0.47
N HIS A 252 12.24 11.13 1.34
CA HIS A 252 13.25 10.15 1.00
C HIS A 252 12.68 8.75 1.16
N ALA A 253 12.70 7.97 0.11
CA ALA A 253 12.13 6.63 0.05
C ALA A 253 13.21 5.58 -0.19
N VAL A 254 13.16 4.48 0.56
CA VAL A 254 14.05 3.33 0.38
C VAL A 254 13.24 2.05 0.37
N MET A 255 13.45 1.21 -0.63
CA MET A 255 12.94 -0.16 -0.66
C MET A 255 14.00 -1.11 -0.10
N TRP A 256 13.63 -1.81 0.96
CA TRP A 256 14.44 -2.80 1.65
C TRP A 256 13.98 -4.21 1.28
N LYS A 257 14.77 -4.90 0.45
CA LYS A 257 14.50 -6.27 0.02
C LYS A 257 15.14 -7.28 0.97
N VAL A 258 14.45 -8.37 1.27
CA VAL A 258 15.04 -9.55 1.90
C VAL A 258 16.06 -10.15 0.93
N LYS A 259 17.31 -10.27 1.37
CA LYS A 259 18.42 -10.75 0.50
C LYS A 259 18.20 -12.16 -0.01
N ASP A 260 18.00 -13.08 0.92
CA ASP A 260 17.77 -14.49 0.64
C ASP A 260 16.72 -15.01 1.65
N PRO A 261 15.51 -15.34 1.18
CA PRO A 261 14.45 -15.83 2.07
C PRO A 261 14.73 -17.22 2.64
N ASP A 262 15.69 -17.96 2.09
CA ASP A 262 16.06 -19.31 2.55
C ASP A 262 17.30 -19.30 3.46
N ALA A 263 18.00 -18.18 3.59
CA ALA A 263 19.16 -18.06 4.48
C ALA A 263 18.83 -18.39 5.93
N GLU A 264 19.75 -18.98 6.67
CA GLU A 264 19.57 -19.31 8.10
C GLU A 264 19.21 -18.06 8.90
N THR A 265 19.91 -16.94 8.66
CA THR A 265 19.63 -15.63 9.26
C THR A 265 19.13 -14.69 8.17
N LEU A 266 17.90 -14.20 8.33
CA LEU A 266 17.32 -13.23 7.38
C LEU A 266 17.94 -11.84 7.57
N SER A 267 18.12 -11.15 6.45
CA SER A 267 18.61 -9.77 6.42
C SER A 267 18.02 -9.04 5.22
N VAL A 268 18.07 -7.70 5.26
CA VAL A 268 17.65 -6.86 4.14
C VAL A 268 18.83 -6.17 3.49
N GLU A 269 18.64 -5.76 2.25
CA GLU A 269 19.50 -4.86 1.52
C GLU A 269 18.69 -3.75 0.86
N LYS A 270 19.30 -2.60 0.67
CA LYS A 270 18.72 -1.49 -0.07
C LYS A 270 18.75 -1.82 -1.57
N LYS A 271 17.59 -1.81 -2.23
CA LYS A 271 17.46 -2.10 -3.67
C LYS A 271 16.96 -0.92 -4.48
N ASP A 272 16.16 -0.05 -3.90
CA ASP A 272 15.75 1.21 -4.54
C ASP A 272 15.88 2.36 -3.53
N GLU A 273 16.30 3.51 -4.02
CA GLU A 273 16.44 4.72 -3.22
C GLU A 273 16.16 5.94 -4.09
N PHE A 274 15.24 6.77 -3.66
CA PHE A 274 14.85 7.96 -4.40
C PHE A 274 14.28 9.03 -3.48
N THR A 275 14.21 10.26 -4.00
CA THR A 275 13.60 11.38 -3.28
C THR A 275 12.43 11.92 -4.10
N ILE A 276 11.29 12.08 -3.45
CA ILE A 276 10.12 12.76 -4.01
C ILE A 276 10.12 14.17 -3.42
N VAL A 277 10.05 15.17 -4.30
CA VAL A 277 10.04 16.59 -3.90
C VAL A 277 8.60 17.12 -3.93
N ALA A 278 8.23 17.89 -2.90
CA ALA A 278 6.93 18.56 -2.82
C ALA A 278 6.88 19.78 -3.76
N GLU A 279 6.94 19.53 -5.08
CA GLU A 279 6.66 20.56 -6.07
C GLU A 279 5.21 20.42 -6.53
N PRO A 280 4.46 21.54 -6.62
CA PRO A 280 3.12 21.48 -7.19
C PRO A 280 3.19 20.93 -8.61
N VAL A 281 2.28 20.04 -8.94
CA VAL A 281 2.15 19.47 -10.29
C VAL A 281 2.11 20.64 -11.29
N LYS A 282 3.17 20.82 -12.09
CA LYS A 282 3.13 21.73 -13.21
C LYS A 282 2.09 21.22 -14.18
N THR A 283 0.99 21.94 -14.34
CA THR A 283 -0.10 21.60 -15.25
C THR A 283 0.43 21.60 -16.69
N GLY A 284 1.03 20.49 -17.11
CA GLY A 284 1.28 20.19 -18.50
C GLY A 284 -0.05 19.88 -19.19
N LYS A 285 -0.20 20.26 -20.45
CA LYS A 285 -1.38 19.89 -21.24
C LYS A 285 -1.57 18.37 -21.18
N PHE A 286 -2.78 17.95 -20.80
CA PHE A 286 -3.20 16.55 -20.89
C PHE A 286 -2.88 16.02 -22.30
N ILE A 287 -2.00 15.04 -22.39
CA ILE A 287 -1.84 14.24 -23.61
C ILE A 287 -2.62 12.96 -23.31
N PRO A 288 -3.71 12.69 -24.04
CA PRO A 288 -4.60 11.56 -23.80
C PRO A 288 -3.91 10.21 -23.99
#